data_01eb06437be06c3975710fce2df09e4b
#
_entry.id   01eb06437be06c3975710fce2df09e4b
#
_cell.length_a   1.000
_cell.length_b   1.000
_cell.length_c   1.000
_cell.angle_alpha   90.00
_cell.angle_beta   90.00
_cell.angle_gamma   90.00
#
_symmetry.space_group_name_H-M   'P 1'
#
loop_
_entity.id
_entity.type
_entity.pdbx_description
1 polymer ?
#
loop_
_entity_poly.entity_id
_entity_poly.type
_entity_poly.pdbx_seq_one_letter_code
_entity_poly.pdbx_strand_id
1 'polypeptide(L)'
;KKLSSVILALSLAALSLTGCGSTGTADTTTTAADTTAAAAAEDTQPADDTAADTEAAADETSDGDNVIRVGATSTPHGEILNFVKDTLADEGYTLDIVIYDDYVLPNKALADGELDANYFQHTPYLNSFNASNGTDLVAAASIHYEPFGLYGNGVASVADVKEGATIVIPADDSNETRALLLLKQEGLIDLPEGANATDGVTTLDITDNHGYNIVTVQADTVAAQFNNSDEGSLAVINGNYALAAGLSSSDALAVEDASGDAAQTYANVIAVRNGDENSAKTQALIKALETDDVKNFIDETYKGAVVAIF
;
A
#
# COMPACT_ATOMS: atom_id res chain seq x y z
N LYS A 1 20.27 6.89 -60.10
CA LYS A 1 21.29 7.97 -60.12
C LYS A 1 21.50 8.53 -58.70
N LYS A 2 22.75 8.27 -58.24
CA LYS A 2 23.51 8.98 -57.22
C LYS A 2 23.08 8.85 -55.75
N LEU A 3 23.75 7.94 -55.08
CA LEU A 3 24.50 7.97 -53.83
C LEU A 3 24.92 9.36 -53.38
N SER A 4 24.75 9.65 -52.11
CA SER A 4 25.71 10.45 -51.35
C SER A 4 25.69 10.00 -49.87
N SER A 5 26.74 9.28 -49.54
CA SER A 5 27.16 8.96 -48.17
C SER A 5 27.77 10.25 -47.58
N VAL A 6 27.43 10.55 -46.29
CA VAL A 6 28.27 11.44 -45.47
C VAL A 6 28.58 10.70 -44.18
N ILE A 7 29.84 10.31 -44.09
CA ILE A 7 30.55 9.86 -42.90
C ILE A 7 31.00 11.11 -42.17
N LEU A 8 30.74 11.25 -40.88
CA LEU A 8 31.51 12.18 -40.04
C LEU A 8 31.93 11.51 -38.75
N ALA A 9 33.23 11.65 -38.53
CA ALA A 9 34.08 10.89 -37.65
C ALA A 9 34.03 11.33 -36.19
N LEU A 10 34.45 10.37 -35.35
CA LEU A 10 34.87 10.45 -33.94
C LEU A 10 35.71 11.67 -33.57
N SER A 11 35.53 12.18 -32.36
CA SER A 11 36.62 12.72 -31.57
C SER A 11 36.47 12.36 -30.09
N LEU A 12 37.36 11.46 -29.67
CA LEU A 12 37.74 11.20 -28.27
C LEU A 12 38.54 12.41 -27.75
N ALA A 13 38.23 12.86 -26.54
CA ALA A 13 39.15 13.67 -25.76
C ALA A 13 39.25 13.06 -24.35
N ALA A 14 40.36 12.40 -24.11
CA ALA A 14 40.88 12.01 -22.82
C ALA A 14 41.64 13.15 -22.20
N LEU A 15 41.31 13.53 -20.96
CA LEU A 15 42.21 14.36 -20.13
C LEU A 15 42.52 13.59 -18.85
N SER A 16 43.74 13.11 -18.80
CA SER A 16 44.45 12.65 -17.61
C SER A 16 45.12 13.85 -16.94
N LEU A 17 44.92 14.03 -15.63
CA LEU A 17 45.85 14.85 -14.80
C LEU A 17 46.23 14.03 -13.56
N THR A 18 47.48 13.65 -13.57
CA THR A 18 48.30 13.17 -12.45
C THR A 18 48.77 14.36 -11.60
N GLY A 19 48.85 14.15 -10.28
CA GLY A 19 49.47 15.07 -9.35
C GLY A 19 49.68 14.47 -7.98
N CYS A 20 50.89 13.91 -7.74
CA CYS A 20 51.62 13.64 -6.51
C CYS A 20 51.27 14.63 -5.37
N GLY A 21 51.24 14.32 -4.08
CA GLY A 21 52.07 13.49 -3.25
C GLY A 21 52.41 14.32 -2.02
N SER A 22 52.29 13.82 -0.83
CA SER A 22 53.32 13.99 0.21
C SER A 22 52.85 13.39 1.54
N THR A 23 53.61 12.52 2.01
CA THR A 23 53.93 11.90 3.26
C THR A 23 54.01 12.86 4.47
N GLY A 24 53.59 12.42 5.63
CA GLY A 24 53.86 13.00 6.93
C GLY A 24 53.41 12.09 8.07
N THR A 25 54.34 11.28 8.53
CA THR A 25 54.35 10.38 9.69
C THR A 25 54.60 11.16 10.99
N ALA A 26 54.25 10.51 12.09
CA ALA A 26 54.71 10.58 13.47
C ALA A 26 53.60 11.05 14.45
N ASP A 27 53.22 10.30 15.33
CA ASP A 27 53.78 9.43 16.41
C ASP A 27 53.58 10.07 17.78
N THR A 28 53.20 9.23 18.70
CA THR A 28 53.46 9.20 20.15
C THR A 28 52.64 10.04 21.11
N THR A 29 52.04 9.33 21.95
CA THR A 29 52.22 8.98 23.39
C THR A 29 51.30 9.68 24.39
N THR A 30 50.55 8.83 25.05
CA THR A 30 50.49 8.55 26.51
C THR A 30 50.36 9.71 27.49
N THR A 31 49.38 9.72 28.33
CA THR A 31 49.55 9.40 29.75
C THR A 31 48.23 9.37 30.49
N ALA A 32 48.11 8.39 31.36
CA ALA A 32 47.13 8.16 32.39
C ALA A 32 47.46 9.00 33.65
N ALA A 33 46.46 9.14 34.51
CA ALA A 33 46.47 9.14 35.96
C ALA A 33 45.13 9.68 36.44
N ASP A 34 44.30 8.90 37.05
CA ASP A 34 44.30 8.29 38.39
C ASP A 34 44.05 9.30 39.49
N THR A 35 43.24 8.86 40.38
CA THR A 35 43.09 9.00 41.85
C THR A 35 41.75 9.56 42.31
N THR A 36 40.99 8.65 42.86
CA THR A 36 40.65 8.31 44.26
C THR A 36 39.60 9.22 44.89
N ALA A 37 38.53 8.65 45.30
CA ALA A 37 38.17 7.84 46.45
C ALA A 37 37.57 8.64 47.63
N ALA A 38 36.56 8.08 48.12
CA ALA A 38 36.14 7.78 49.52
C ALA A 38 35.06 8.71 50.07
N ALA A 39 34.02 8.16 50.53
CA ALA A 39 33.56 7.30 51.60
C ALA A 39 32.49 7.99 52.43
N ALA A 40 31.34 7.33 52.54
CA ALA A 40 30.72 6.75 53.76
C ALA A 40 30.24 7.73 54.82
N ALA A 41 29.07 7.64 55.36
CA ALA A 41 28.42 6.70 56.25
C ALA A 41 27.02 7.22 56.61
N GLU A 42 26.03 6.28 56.67
CA GLU A 42 25.22 5.89 57.84
C GLU A 42 24.53 7.04 58.64
N ASP A 43 23.26 6.99 58.89
CA ASP A 43 22.57 6.07 59.82
C ASP A 43 21.07 6.43 59.99
N THR A 44 20.28 5.40 60.26
CA THR A 44 19.08 5.26 61.06
C THR A 44 17.71 5.73 60.59
N GLN A 45 16.89 4.69 60.43
CA GLN A 45 15.44 4.63 60.56
C GLN A 45 15.02 4.75 62.05
N PRO A 46 13.76 5.16 62.39
CA PRO A 46 12.76 4.10 62.54
C PRO A 46 11.35 4.47 62.06
N ALA A 47 10.58 3.39 61.89
CA ALA A 47 9.19 3.30 61.53
C ALA A 47 8.23 4.03 62.46
N ASP A 48 7.10 4.50 61.91
CA ASP A 48 5.81 4.31 62.58
C ASP A 48 4.66 4.16 61.57
N ASP A 49 3.78 3.29 61.94
CA ASP A 49 2.65 2.68 61.29
C ASP A 49 1.43 3.61 61.39
N THR A 50 0.71 3.85 60.30
CA THR A 50 -0.77 4.02 60.38
C THR A 50 -1.42 3.74 59.04
N ALA A 51 -2.50 2.99 59.14
CA ALA A 51 -3.29 2.35 58.16
C ALA A 51 -4.07 3.27 57.21
N ALA A 52 -4.23 2.70 55.99
CA ALA A 52 -5.42 2.68 55.14
C ALA A 52 -6.18 3.97 54.82
N ASP A 53 -6.05 4.41 53.60
CA ASP A 53 -7.27 4.75 52.85
C ASP A 53 -7.06 4.34 51.35
N THR A 54 -7.90 3.41 50.92
CA THR A 54 -7.94 2.92 49.54
C THR A 54 -8.79 3.91 48.74
N GLU A 55 -8.21 5.01 48.29
CA GLU A 55 -8.77 5.73 47.16
C GLU A 55 -8.29 5.05 45.89
N ALA A 56 -9.27 4.55 45.11
CA ALA A 56 -9.06 4.09 43.76
C ALA A 56 -8.42 5.23 42.97
N ALA A 57 -7.16 5.06 42.59
CA ALA A 57 -6.53 5.88 41.58
C ALA A 57 -7.33 5.69 40.32
N ALA A 58 -8.07 6.72 39.93
CA ALA A 58 -8.54 6.84 38.55
C ALA A 58 -7.28 6.83 37.69
N ASP A 59 -7.18 5.83 36.86
CA ASP A 59 -6.18 5.69 35.80
C ASP A 59 -6.30 6.94 34.90
N GLU A 60 -5.42 7.93 35.12
CA GLU A 60 -5.25 9.01 34.16
C GLU A 60 -4.60 8.42 32.93
N THR A 61 -5.44 7.86 32.00
CA THR A 61 -5.02 7.50 30.66
C THR A 61 -4.41 8.73 30.03
N SER A 62 -3.14 8.65 29.71
CA SER A 62 -2.43 9.71 28.98
C SER A 62 -3.17 10.00 27.67
N ASP A 63 -3.33 11.27 27.34
CA ASP A 63 -4.03 11.79 26.13
C ASP A 63 -3.52 11.16 24.81
N GLY A 64 -2.41 10.40 24.84
CA GLY A 64 -1.82 9.66 23.74
C GLY A 64 -2.32 8.21 23.56
N ASP A 65 -2.91 7.61 24.60
CA ASP A 65 -3.33 6.19 24.55
C ASP A 65 -4.64 5.97 23.76
N ASN A 66 -5.46 7.00 23.58
CA ASN A 66 -6.75 6.93 22.92
C ASN A 66 -6.73 7.37 21.44
N VAL A 67 -5.59 7.72 20.88
CA VAL A 67 -5.45 8.05 19.47
C VAL A 67 -5.26 6.76 18.66
N ILE A 68 -6.12 6.53 17.68
CA ILE A 68 -5.97 5.47 16.66
C ILE A 68 -5.47 6.13 15.39
N ARG A 69 -4.20 5.90 15.03
CA ARG A 69 -3.60 6.45 13.82
C ARG A 69 -3.65 5.43 12.70
N VAL A 70 -4.37 5.75 11.61
CA VAL A 70 -4.62 4.84 10.50
C VAL A 70 -4.11 5.43 9.19
N GLY A 71 -3.21 4.71 8.51
CA GLY A 71 -2.77 5.05 7.15
C GLY A 71 -3.79 4.56 6.11
N ALA A 72 -4.18 5.42 5.17
CA ALA A 72 -5.17 5.07 4.15
C ALA A 72 -4.91 5.80 2.83
N THR A 73 -5.47 5.30 1.71
CA THR A 73 -5.65 6.11 0.51
C THR A 73 -6.88 7.00 0.67
N SER A 74 -6.96 8.10 -0.11
CA SER A 74 -7.99 9.13 0.10
C SER A 74 -9.41 8.58 -0.09
N THR A 75 -9.66 7.82 -1.16
CA THR A 75 -10.95 7.20 -1.52
C THR A 75 -10.73 5.74 -1.94
N PRO A 76 -11.59 4.78 -1.57
CA PRO A 76 -12.73 4.92 -0.66
C PRO A 76 -12.32 4.88 0.82
N HIS A 77 -11.09 4.45 1.13
CA HIS A 77 -10.63 4.07 2.46
C HIS A 77 -10.70 5.23 3.47
N GLY A 78 -10.12 6.40 3.11
CA GLY A 78 -10.15 7.59 3.96
C GLY A 78 -11.56 8.13 4.15
N GLU A 79 -12.44 8.01 3.13
CA GLU A 79 -13.84 8.42 3.23
C GLU A 79 -14.64 7.50 4.19
N ILE A 80 -14.42 6.17 4.12
CA ILE A 80 -15.03 5.20 5.03
C ILE A 80 -14.55 5.42 6.47
N LEU A 81 -13.25 5.67 6.66
CA LEU A 81 -12.69 6.01 7.97
C LEU A 81 -13.28 7.31 8.52
N ASN A 82 -13.44 8.34 7.69
CA ASN A 82 -14.07 9.59 8.11
C ASN A 82 -15.53 9.40 8.53
N PHE A 83 -16.25 8.48 7.89
CA PHE A 83 -17.63 8.17 8.24
C PHE A 83 -17.77 7.62 9.67
N VAL A 84 -16.79 6.83 10.15
CA VAL A 84 -16.84 6.22 11.50
C VAL A 84 -16.15 7.07 12.58
N LYS A 85 -15.65 8.25 12.23
CA LYS A 85 -14.87 9.11 13.15
C LYS A 85 -15.65 9.50 14.40
N ASP A 86 -16.91 9.89 14.25
CA ASP A 86 -17.76 10.29 15.37
C ASP A 86 -18.14 9.07 16.22
N THR A 87 -18.36 7.90 15.63
CA THR A 87 -18.61 6.64 16.35
C THR A 87 -17.43 6.30 17.27
N LEU A 88 -16.20 6.43 16.79
CA LEU A 88 -15.01 6.20 17.61
C LEU A 88 -14.84 7.27 18.70
N ALA A 89 -15.19 8.52 18.40
CA ALA A 89 -15.15 9.60 19.38
C ALA A 89 -16.14 9.35 20.54
N ASP A 90 -17.34 8.84 20.26
CA ASP A 90 -18.33 8.46 21.28
C ASP A 90 -17.85 7.29 22.15
N GLU A 91 -16.94 6.45 21.64
CA GLU A 91 -16.26 5.37 22.39
C GLU A 91 -14.98 5.86 23.11
N GLY A 92 -14.65 7.14 23.01
CA GLY A 92 -13.51 7.77 23.69
C GLY A 92 -12.20 7.72 22.89
N TYR A 93 -12.23 7.34 21.60
CA TYR A 93 -11.06 7.32 20.72
C TYR A 93 -11.01 8.54 19.80
N THR A 94 -9.82 9.00 19.51
CA THR A 94 -9.57 10.00 18.45
C THR A 94 -9.00 9.29 17.23
N LEU A 95 -9.72 9.29 16.12
CA LEU A 95 -9.22 8.74 14.86
C LEU A 95 -8.36 9.78 14.13
N ASP A 96 -7.07 9.48 13.94
CA ASP A 96 -6.10 10.25 13.16
C ASP A 96 -5.85 9.50 11.83
N ILE A 97 -6.31 10.10 10.72
CA ILE A 97 -6.21 9.49 9.39
C ILE A 97 -5.06 10.13 8.63
N VAL A 98 -4.06 9.32 8.28
CA VAL A 98 -2.90 9.73 7.48
C VAL A 98 -3.09 9.26 6.05
N ILE A 99 -3.20 10.20 5.11
CA ILE A 99 -3.43 9.88 3.69
C ILE A 99 -2.10 9.64 2.99
N TYR A 100 -2.05 8.55 2.22
CA TYR A 100 -0.94 8.17 1.35
C TYR A 100 -1.44 8.02 -0.08
N ASP A 101 -0.58 8.41 -1.03
CA ASP A 101 -0.90 8.31 -2.47
C ASP A 101 -0.34 7.02 -3.10
N ASP A 102 0.52 6.28 -2.38
CA ASP A 102 1.15 5.03 -2.82
C ASP A 102 0.83 3.85 -1.88
N TYR A 103 1.22 2.63 -2.30
CA TYR A 103 0.96 1.41 -1.53
C TYR A 103 2.15 0.95 -0.67
N VAL A 104 3.32 1.58 -0.78
CA VAL A 104 4.55 1.17 -0.09
C VAL A 104 4.68 1.85 1.27
N LEU A 105 4.47 3.17 1.30
CA LEU A 105 4.68 3.99 2.49
C LEU A 105 3.76 3.62 3.67
N PRO A 106 2.45 3.34 3.49
CA PRO A 106 1.59 3.02 4.62
C PRO A 106 1.98 1.70 5.32
N ASN A 107 2.52 0.71 4.59
CA ASN A 107 3.03 -0.51 5.20
C ASN A 107 4.36 -0.28 5.93
N LYS A 108 5.25 0.55 5.38
CA LYS A 108 6.48 0.92 6.09
C LYS A 108 6.20 1.68 7.37
N ALA A 109 5.35 2.69 7.31
CA ALA A 109 4.95 3.47 8.48
C ALA A 109 4.28 2.60 9.57
N LEU A 110 3.47 1.60 9.16
CA LEU A 110 2.89 0.64 10.10
C LEU A 110 3.96 -0.27 10.73
N ALA A 111 4.87 -0.82 9.92
CA ALA A 111 5.95 -1.67 10.40
C ALA A 111 6.90 -0.92 11.37
N ASP A 112 7.17 0.36 11.09
CA ASP A 112 8.02 1.23 11.89
C ASP A 112 7.34 1.75 13.17
N GLY A 113 6.03 1.45 13.36
CA GLY A 113 5.25 1.86 14.54
C GLY A 113 4.73 3.30 14.51
N GLU A 114 4.80 3.96 13.36
CA GLU A 114 4.24 5.32 13.17
C GLU A 114 2.71 5.32 13.06
N LEU A 115 2.12 4.18 12.69
CA LEU A 115 0.69 3.93 12.58
C LEU A 115 0.26 2.81 13.54
N ASP A 116 -0.99 2.82 14.00
CA ASP A 116 -1.62 1.71 14.70
C ASP A 116 -2.17 0.66 13.73
N ALA A 117 -2.70 1.10 12.58
CA ALA A 117 -3.23 0.28 11.51
C ALA A 117 -3.06 0.94 10.15
N ASN A 118 -3.25 0.19 9.07
CA ASN A 118 -3.53 0.78 7.77
C ASN A 118 -4.75 0.13 7.09
N TYR A 119 -5.36 0.88 6.18
CA TYR A 119 -6.54 0.48 5.42
C TYR A 119 -6.41 1.02 4.00
N PHE A 120 -5.89 0.19 3.07
CA PHE A 120 -5.67 0.58 1.67
C PHE A 120 -5.42 -0.61 0.75
N GLN A 121 -5.24 -1.83 1.28
CA GLN A 121 -4.68 -2.98 0.60
C GLN A 121 -5.51 -4.24 0.79
N HIS A 122 -5.39 -5.15 -0.16
CA HIS A 122 -5.92 -6.51 -0.06
C HIS A 122 -4.86 -7.52 0.43
N THR A 123 -5.32 -8.67 0.90
CA THR A 123 -4.46 -9.70 1.48
C THR A 123 -3.31 -10.17 0.58
N PRO A 124 -3.48 -10.43 -0.74
CA PRO A 124 -2.36 -10.81 -1.61
C PRO A 124 -1.25 -9.75 -1.67
N TYR A 125 -1.61 -8.45 -1.72
CA TYR A 125 -0.62 -7.37 -1.69
C TYR A 125 0.13 -7.34 -0.35
N LEU A 126 -0.58 -7.43 0.78
CA LEU A 126 0.03 -7.49 2.12
C LEU A 126 1.05 -8.63 2.23
N ASN A 127 0.70 -9.83 1.73
CA ASN A 127 1.57 -10.99 1.76
C ASN A 127 2.82 -10.79 0.88
N SER A 128 2.66 -10.26 -0.35
CA SER A 128 3.76 -9.94 -1.25
C SER A 128 4.68 -8.85 -0.66
N PHE A 129 4.09 -7.82 -0.05
CA PHE A 129 4.85 -6.77 0.62
C PHE A 129 5.70 -7.34 1.77
N ASN A 130 5.10 -8.17 2.65
CA ASN A 130 5.81 -8.82 3.75
C ASN A 130 6.99 -9.66 3.25
N ALA A 131 6.76 -10.49 2.23
CA ALA A 131 7.79 -11.34 1.64
C ALA A 131 8.95 -10.53 1.06
N SER A 132 8.66 -9.41 0.41
CA SER A 132 9.65 -8.58 -0.27
C SER A 132 10.41 -7.63 0.67
N ASN A 133 9.81 -7.24 1.81
CA ASN A 133 10.39 -6.27 2.74
C ASN A 133 10.82 -6.87 4.08
N GLY A 134 10.56 -8.17 4.32
CA GLY A 134 10.92 -8.85 5.57
C GLY A 134 10.09 -8.36 6.77
N THR A 135 8.86 -7.92 6.52
CA THR A 135 7.87 -7.52 7.54
C THR A 135 6.92 -8.68 7.84
N ASP A 136 6.15 -8.59 8.92
CA ASP A 136 5.16 -9.59 9.35
C ASP A 136 3.82 -8.95 9.72
N LEU A 137 3.40 -7.94 8.95
CA LEU A 137 2.11 -7.31 9.10
C LEU A 137 0.98 -8.32 8.85
N VAL A 138 -0.14 -8.19 9.56
CA VAL A 138 -1.24 -9.15 9.49
C VAL A 138 -2.57 -8.44 9.23
N ALA A 139 -3.47 -9.15 8.52
CA ALA A 139 -4.84 -8.70 8.33
C ALA A 139 -5.66 -8.99 9.58
N ALA A 140 -6.24 -7.96 10.21
CA ALA A 140 -7.09 -8.08 11.40
C ALA A 140 -8.58 -8.22 11.05
N ALA A 141 -9.04 -7.59 9.96
CA ALA A 141 -10.41 -7.69 9.45
C ALA A 141 -10.46 -7.44 7.95
N SER A 142 -11.46 -8.01 7.27
CA SER A 142 -11.76 -7.78 5.86
C SER A 142 -13.00 -6.90 5.74
N ILE A 143 -12.89 -5.73 5.12
CA ILE A 143 -13.94 -4.71 5.17
C ILE A 143 -14.71 -4.61 3.85
N HIS A 144 -14.04 -4.45 2.73
CA HIS A 144 -14.70 -4.30 1.44
C HIS A 144 -13.88 -4.90 0.29
N TYR A 145 -14.53 -5.00 -0.85
CA TYR A 145 -13.93 -5.43 -2.11
C TYR A 145 -14.12 -4.33 -3.16
N GLU A 146 -13.09 -4.13 -3.98
CA GLU A 146 -13.11 -3.23 -5.13
C GLU A 146 -12.89 -4.04 -6.41
N PRO A 147 -13.90 -4.18 -7.29
CA PRO A 147 -13.72 -4.85 -8.58
C PRO A 147 -12.63 -4.16 -9.41
N PHE A 148 -11.72 -4.94 -9.96
CA PHE A 148 -10.68 -4.42 -10.85
C PHE A 148 -11.29 -4.08 -12.21
N GLY A 149 -11.01 -2.89 -12.75
CA GLY A 149 -11.61 -2.40 -13.97
C GLY A 149 -10.63 -2.32 -15.13
N LEU A 150 -11.07 -2.74 -16.33
CA LEU A 150 -10.42 -2.48 -17.62
C LEU A 150 -11.06 -1.26 -18.27
N TYR A 151 -10.30 -0.21 -18.51
CA TYR A 151 -10.75 1.06 -19.08
C TYR A 151 -10.15 1.26 -20.47
N GLY A 152 -10.91 1.93 -21.37
CA GLY A 152 -10.49 2.19 -22.74
C GLY A 152 -10.54 3.68 -23.09
N ASN A 153 -9.42 4.22 -23.60
CA ASN A 153 -9.37 5.61 -24.06
C ASN A 153 -9.94 5.70 -25.49
N GLY A 154 -11.17 6.17 -25.62
CA GLY A 154 -11.89 6.25 -26.89
C GLY A 154 -12.29 4.90 -27.49
N VAL A 155 -12.26 3.83 -26.68
CA VAL A 155 -12.69 2.46 -27.06
C VAL A 155 -14.06 2.20 -26.45
N ALA A 156 -15.02 1.72 -27.24
CA ALA A 156 -16.38 1.51 -26.77
C ALA A 156 -16.65 0.10 -26.23
N SER A 157 -15.87 -0.90 -26.67
CA SER A 157 -15.96 -2.28 -26.17
C SER A 157 -14.64 -3.02 -26.38
N VAL A 158 -14.45 -4.12 -25.67
CA VAL A 158 -13.26 -4.98 -25.83
C VAL A 158 -13.11 -5.47 -27.28
N ALA A 159 -14.22 -5.71 -27.97
CA ALA A 159 -14.20 -6.14 -29.37
C ALA A 159 -13.70 -5.06 -30.37
N ASP A 160 -13.67 -3.80 -29.96
CA ASP A 160 -13.22 -2.68 -30.79
C ASP A 160 -11.72 -2.38 -30.62
N VAL A 161 -11.02 -3.09 -29.72
CA VAL A 161 -9.59 -2.92 -29.46
C VAL A 161 -8.79 -3.37 -30.67
N LYS A 162 -7.90 -2.52 -31.16
CA LYS A 162 -7.11 -2.77 -32.36
C LYS A 162 -5.77 -3.40 -32.01
N GLU A 163 -5.28 -4.27 -32.89
CA GLU A 163 -3.90 -4.77 -32.83
C GLU A 163 -2.91 -3.60 -32.69
N GLY A 164 -1.90 -3.78 -31.87
CA GLY A 164 -0.90 -2.74 -31.54
C GLY A 164 -1.33 -1.78 -30.42
N ALA A 165 -2.55 -1.90 -29.89
CA ALA A 165 -2.97 -1.08 -28.74
C ALA A 165 -2.05 -1.29 -27.53
N THR A 166 -1.78 -0.22 -26.80
CA THR A 166 -1.06 -0.28 -25.52
C THR A 166 -2.04 -0.54 -24.39
N ILE A 167 -1.71 -1.50 -23.55
CA ILE A 167 -2.45 -1.83 -22.32
C ILE A 167 -1.54 -1.60 -21.12
N VAL A 168 -1.88 -0.63 -20.28
CA VAL A 168 -1.12 -0.28 -19.08
C VAL A 168 -1.69 -1.02 -17.89
N ILE A 169 -0.83 -1.68 -17.12
CA ILE A 169 -1.23 -2.47 -15.93
C ILE A 169 -0.30 -2.18 -14.74
N PRO A 170 -0.73 -2.46 -13.50
CA PRO A 170 0.15 -2.37 -12.33
C PRO A 170 1.34 -3.31 -12.41
N ALA A 171 2.47 -2.91 -11.80
CA ALA A 171 3.74 -3.65 -11.84
C ALA A 171 4.04 -4.45 -10.56
N ASP A 172 3.25 -4.29 -9.49
CA ASP A 172 3.44 -5.11 -8.30
C ASP A 172 2.88 -6.51 -8.51
N ASP A 173 3.58 -7.53 -7.96
CA ASP A 173 3.33 -8.95 -8.24
C ASP A 173 1.85 -9.35 -8.13
N SER A 174 1.15 -8.84 -7.12
CA SER A 174 -0.24 -9.23 -6.85
C SER A 174 -1.23 -8.57 -7.82
N ASN A 175 -1.04 -7.29 -8.12
CA ASN A 175 -1.92 -6.57 -9.04
C ASN A 175 -1.56 -6.82 -10.50
N GLU A 176 -0.29 -7.07 -10.86
CA GLU A 176 0.12 -7.56 -12.19
C GLU A 176 -0.58 -8.88 -12.50
N THR A 177 -0.48 -9.86 -11.59
CA THR A 177 -1.19 -11.14 -11.70
C THR A 177 -2.69 -10.94 -11.93
N ARG A 178 -3.32 -10.13 -11.07
CA ARG A 178 -4.76 -9.86 -11.14
C ARG A 178 -5.17 -9.20 -12.47
N ALA A 179 -4.38 -8.22 -12.93
CA ALA A 179 -4.62 -7.56 -14.23
C ALA A 179 -4.49 -8.54 -15.40
N LEU A 180 -3.46 -9.38 -15.41
CA LEU A 180 -3.26 -10.37 -16.46
C LEU A 180 -4.39 -11.42 -16.51
N LEU A 181 -4.90 -11.83 -15.35
CA LEU A 181 -6.06 -12.72 -15.28
C LEU A 181 -7.33 -12.07 -15.85
N LEU A 182 -7.57 -10.78 -15.59
CA LEU A 182 -8.67 -10.03 -16.20
C LEU A 182 -8.49 -9.90 -17.71
N LEU A 183 -7.29 -9.58 -18.20
CA LEU A 183 -7.01 -9.51 -19.64
C LEU A 183 -7.22 -10.86 -20.35
N LYS A 184 -6.82 -11.96 -19.70
CA LYS A 184 -7.11 -13.33 -20.18
C LYS A 184 -8.60 -13.62 -20.21
N GLN A 185 -9.34 -13.27 -19.17
CA GLN A 185 -10.81 -13.43 -19.11
C GLN A 185 -11.47 -12.74 -20.29
N GLU A 186 -11.02 -11.55 -20.66
CA GLU A 186 -11.54 -10.77 -21.79
C GLU A 186 -10.98 -11.19 -23.16
N GLY A 187 -10.11 -12.19 -23.19
CA GLY A 187 -9.52 -12.71 -24.44
C GLY A 187 -8.53 -11.75 -25.10
N LEU A 188 -7.96 -10.82 -24.36
CA LEU A 188 -6.93 -9.89 -24.83
C LEU A 188 -5.52 -10.49 -24.81
N ILE A 189 -5.28 -11.50 -23.99
CA ILE A 189 -4.02 -12.25 -23.92
C ILE A 189 -4.28 -13.71 -23.62
N ASP A 190 -3.31 -14.56 -23.93
CA ASP A 190 -3.28 -15.94 -23.46
C ASP A 190 -2.22 -16.13 -22.35
N LEU A 191 -2.58 -16.88 -21.33
CA LEU A 191 -1.71 -17.31 -20.24
C LEU A 191 -1.65 -18.85 -20.22
N PRO A 192 -0.65 -19.45 -19.52
CA PRO A 192 -0.59 -20.89 -19.35
C PRO A 192 -1.88 -21.47 -18.77
N GLU A 193 -2.15 -22.74 -19.12
CA GLU A 193 -3.26 -23.47 -18.49
C GLU A 193 -3.03 -23.58 -16.98
N GLY A 194 -4.07 -23.25 -16.19
CA GLY A 194 -3.99 -23.26 -14.73
C GLY A 194 -3.43 -21.98 -14.11
N ALA A 195 -3.09 -20.95 -14.90
CA ALA A 195 -2.74 -19.63 -14.35
C ALA A 195 -3.85 -19.11 -13.42
N ASN A 196 -3.48 -18.74 -12.20
CA ASN A 196 -4.40 -18.36 -11.13
C ASN A 196 -3.75 -17.32 -10.19
N ALA A 197 -4.55 -16.75 -9.30
CA ALA A 197 -4.12 -15.71 -8.37
C ALA A 197 -3.15 -16.20 -7.27
N THR A 198 -3.16 -17.49 -6.94
CA THR A 198 -2.35 -18.05 -5.86
C THR A 198 -0.90 -18.26 -6.26
N ASP A 199 -0.69 -18.81 -7.47
CA ASP A 199 0.65 -19.13 -7.97
C ASP A 199 1.36 -17.89 -8.52
N GLY A 200 0.60 -16.84 -8.83
CA GLY A 200 1.09 -15.63 -9.47
C GLY A 200 1.40 -15.83 -10.96
N VAL A 201 1.23 -14.77 -11.74
CA VAL A 201 1.67 -14.70 -13.15
C VAL A 201 2.20 -13.29 -13.42
N THR A 202 3.17 -13.20 -14.31
CA THR A 202 3.79 -11.96 -14.75
C THR A 202 3.66 -11.79 -16.26
N THR A 203 4.01 -10.63 -16.78
CA THR A 203 4.08 -10.40 -18.25
C THR A 203 5.03 -11.37 -18.98
N LEU A 204 5.96 -11.98 -18.25
CA LEU A 204 6.86 -13.00 -18.82
C LEU A 204 6.15 -14.34 -19.09
N ASP A 205 5.01 -14.58 -18.47
CA ASP A 205 4.22 -15.79 -18.61
C ASP A 205 3.18 -15.69 -19.75
N ILE A 206 3.04 -14.54 -20.39
CA ILE A 206 2.13 -14.35 -21.52
C ILE A 206 2.56 -15.27 -22.68
N THR A 207 1.68 -16.17 -23.09
CA THR A 207 1.94 -17.11 -24.18
C THR A 207 1.57 -16.55 -25.56
N ASP A 208 0.56 -15.68 -25.61
CA ASP A 208 0.21 -14.86 -26.75
C ASP A 208 -0.37 -13.51 -26.28
N ASN A 209 0.20 -12.42 -26.74
CA ASN A 209 -0.29 -11.07 -26.45
C ASN A 209 -1.22 -10.52 -27.53
N HIS A 210 -1.62 -11.33 -28.49
CA HIS A 210 -2.49 -10.96 -29.61
C HIS A 210 -2.07 -9.67 -30.32
N GLY A 211 -0.77 -9.35 -30.31
CA GLY A 211 -0.22 -8.13 -30.91
C GLY A 211 -0.35 -6.87 -30.05
N TYR A 212 -0.85 -6.95 -28.83
CA TYR A 212 -0.94 -5.83 -27.89
C TYR A 212 0.41 -5.53 -27.23
N ASN A 213 0.61 -4.27 -26.86
CA ASN A 213 1.79 -3.82 -26.11
C ASN A 213 1.44 -3.69 -24.62
N ILE A 214 1.83 -4.68 -23.81
CA ILE A 214 1.57 -4.66 -22.36
C ILE A 214 2.68 -3.88 -21.67
N VAL A 215 2.31 -2.85 -20.91
CA VAL A 215 3.23 -1.96 -20.17
C VAL A 215 2.89 -2.00 -18.69
N THR A 216 3.86 -2.39 -17.86
CA THR A 216 3.73 -2.38 -16.41
C THR A 216 4.28 -1.09 -15.82
N VAL A 217 3.53 -0.47 -14.90
CA VAL A 217 3.94 0.72 -14.16
C VAL A 217 3.47 0.63 -12.71
N GLN A 218 3.97 1.48 -11.83
CA GLN A 218 3.48 1.51 -10.45
C GLN A 218 1.98 1.79 -10.42
N ALA A 219 1.26 1.12 -9.51
CA ALA A 219 -0.20 1.13 -9.47
C ALA A 219 -0.80 2.56 -9.36
N ASP A 220 -0.16 3.43 -8.57
CA ASP A 220 -0.51 4.84 -8.39
C ASP A 220 -0.35 5.70 -9.66
N THR A 221 0.46 5.24 -10.62
CA THR A 221 0.71 5.96 -11.88
C THR A 221 -0.12 5.48 -13.06
N VAL A 222 -0.79 4.32 -12.96
CA VAL A 222 -1.57 3.71 -14.06
C VAL A 222 -2.64 4.67 -14.58
N ALA A 223 -3.47 5.23 -13.69
CA ALA A 223 -4.55 6.14 -14.08
C ALA A 223 -4.03 7.42 -14.76
N ALA A 224 -2.92 7.98 -14.25
CA ALA A 224 -2.30 9.17 -14.85
C ALA A 224 -1.71 8.84 -16.23
N GLN A 225 -1.10 7.68 -16.40
CA GLN A 225 -0.56 7.25 -17.69
C GLN A 225 -1.68 6.97 -18.70
N PHE A 226 -2.78 6.35 -18.26
CA PHE A 226 -3.97 6.15 -19.07
C PHE A 226 -4.57 7.49 -19.56
N ASN A 227 -4.74 8.46 -18.68
CA ASN A 227 -5.27 9.78 -19.05
C ASN A 227 -4.38 10.55 -20.07
N ASN A 228 -3.09 10.22 -20.14
CA ASN A 228 -2.15 10.82 -21.09
C ASN A 228 -1.82 9.89 -22.28
N SER A 229 -2.51 8.75 -22.39
CA SER A 229 -2.29 7.78 -23.45
C SER A 229 -2.98 8.18 -24.78
N ASP A 230 -2.52 7.59 -25.86
CA ASP A 230 -3.15 7.77 -27.18
C ASP A 230 -4.55 7.12 -27.22
N GLU A 231 -5.41 7.65 -28.09
CA GLU A 231 -6.71 7.05 -28.39
C GLU A 231 -6.55 5.59 -28.86
N GLY A 232 -7.35 4.70 -28.30
CA GLY A 232 -7.26 3.25 -28.55
C GLY A 232 -6.46 2.49 -27.49
N SER A 233 -5.79 3.17 -26.57
CA SER A 233 -5.09 2.54 -25.43
C SER A 233 -6.06 2.07 -24.36
N LEU A 234 -5.62 1.08 -23.58
CA LEU A 234 -6.36 0.56 -22.43
C LEU A 234 -5.52 0.63 -21.15
N ALA A 235 -6.20 0.53 -20.02
CA ALA A 235 -5.54 0.32 -18.74
C ALA A 235 -6.37 -0.57 -17.81
N VAL A 236 -5.71 -1.40 -17.01
CA VAL A 236 -6.32 -2.07 -15.87
C VAL A 236 -5.96 -1.29 -14.61
N ILE A 237 -6.97 -0.73 -13.93
CA ILE A 237 -6.77 0.25 -12.86
C ILE A 237 -7.42 -0.26 -11.56
N ASN A 238 -6.67 -0.21 -10.44
CA ASN A 238 -7.21 -0.51 -9.11
C ASN A 238 -8.39 0.41 -8.78
N GLY A 239 -9.40 -0.11 -8.09
CA GLY A 239 -10.66 0.59 -7.81
C GLY A 239 -10.46 1.95 -7.14
N ASN A 240 -9.64 2.03 -6.10
CA ASN A 240 -9.34 3.29 -5.42
C ASN A 240 -8.67 4.33 -6.32
N TYR A 241 -7.73 3.93 -7.19
CA TYR A 241 -7.09 4.85 -8.15
C TYR A 241 -8.02 5.24 -9.30
N ALA A 242 -8.91 4.34 -9.73
CA ALA A 242 -9.96 4.67 -10.69
C ALA A 242 -10.91 5.73 -10.10
N LEU A 243 -11.42 5.52 -8.88
CA LEU A 243 -12.26 6.48 -8.16
C LEU A 243 -11.56 7.84 -7.98
N ALA A 244 -10.30 7.85 -7.55
CA ALA A 244 -9.51 9.06 -7.38
C ALA A 244 -9.30 9.82 -8.72
N ALA A 245 -9.27 9.10 -9.85
CA ALA A 245 -9.18 9.67 -11.19
C ALA A 245 -10.55 10.10 -11.76
N GLY A 246 -11.64 9.92 -11.01
CA GLY A 246 -13.01 10.24 -11.44
C GLY A 246 -13.64 9.21 -12.38
N LEU A 247 -13.05 8.01 -12.47
CA LEU A 247 -13.59 6.88 -13.22
C LEU A 247 -14.53 6.06 -12.33
N SER A 248 -15.61 5.57 -12.90
CA SER A 248 -16.54 4.67 -12.22
C SER A 248 -16.48 3.26 -12.83
N SER A 249 -17.01 2.28 -12.13
CA SER A 249 -17.13 0.91 -12.68
C SER A 249 -18.03 0.86 -13.93
N SER A 250 -18.93 1.84 -14.12
CA SER A 250 -19.75 1.97 -15.33
C SER A 250 -18.98 2.51 -16.53
N ASP A 251 -17.81 3.09 -16.35
CA ASP A 251 -16.94 3.56 -17.43
C ASP A 251 -15.99 2.46 -17.92
N ALA A 252 -15.90 1.36 -17.19
CA ALA A 252 -15.06 0.23 -17.55
C ALA A 252 -15.63 -0.56 -18.73
N LEU A 253 -14.77 -1.02 -19.63
CA LEU A 253 -15.10 -1.96 -20.70
C LEU A 253 -15.41 -3.35 -20.16
N ALA A 254 -14.72 -3.72 -19.08
CA ALA A 254 -14.91 -4.95 -18.32
C ALA A 254 -14.51 -4.73 -16.86
N VAL A 255 -15.11 -5.48 -15.97
CA VAL A 255 -14.74 -5.53 -14.55
C VAL A 255 -14.55 -6.98 -14.14
N GLU A 256 -13.68 -7.17 -13.16
CA GLU A 256 -13.50 -8.46 -12.53
C GLU A 256 -14.81 -8.98 -11.93
N ASP A 257 -15.07 -10.28 -12.07
CA ASP A 257 -16.30 -10.89 -11.53
C ASP A 257 -16.29 -10.85 -9.99
N ALA A 258 -17.17 -10.05 -9.42
CA ALA A 258 -17.35 -9.91 -7.97
C ALA A 258 -18.08 -11.10 -7.32
N SER A 259 -18.64 -12.02 -8.12
CA SER A 259 -19.44 -13.16 -7.65
C SER A 259 -18.59 -14.41 -7.45
N GLY A 260 -17.53 -14.38 -6.69
CA GLY A 260 -16.71 -15.57 -6.57
C GLY A 260 -15.59 -15.44 -5.54
N ASP A 261 -14.60 -16.31 -5.68
CA ASP A 261 -13.41 -16.33 -4.84
C ASP A 261 -12.60 -15.02 -4.91
N ALA A 262 -12.77 -14.22 -6.00
CA ALA A 262 -12.07 -12.95 -6.18
C ALA A 262 -12.43 -11.93 -5.09
N ALA A 263 -13.71 -11.79 -4.73
CA ALA A 263 -14.14 -10.86 -3.68
C ALA A 263 -13.53 -11.21 -2.31
N GLN A 264 -13.39 -12.50 -2.02
CA GLN A 264 -12.75 -12.96 -0.78
C GLN A 264 -11.22 -12.83 -0.84
N THR A 265 -10.62 -13.18 -1.99
CA THR A 265 -9.17 -13.12 -2.19
C THR A 265 -8.64 -11.70 -2.13
N TYR A 266 -9.31 -10.77 -2.81
CA TYR A 266 -8.91 -9.38 -2.93
C TYR A 266 -9.68 -8.43 -2.01
N ALA A 267 -10.18 -8.96 -0.90
CA ALA A 267 -10.76 -8.17 0.18
C ALA A 267 -9.77 -7.14 0.71
N ASN A 268 -10.19 -5.88 0.80
CA ASN A 268 -9.43 -4.81 1.45
C ASN A 268 -9.54 -4.95 2.97
N VAL A 269 -8.39 -4.91 3.62
CA VAL A 269 -8.25 -5.28 5.03
C VAL A 269 -7.78 -4.12 5.90
N ILE A 270 -8.14 -4.19 7.16
CA ILE A 270 -7.42 -3.49 8.23
C ILE A 270 -6.18 -4.33 8.53
N ALA A 271 -5.01 -3.79 8.22
CA ALA A 271 -3.74 -4.42 8.55
C ALA A 271 -3.11 -3.77 9.78
N VAL A 272 -2.49 -4.60 10.61
CA VAL A 272 -1.82 -4.20 11.85
C VAL A 272 -0.47 -4.93 11.98
N ARG A 273 0.37 -4.55 12.94
CA ARG A 273 1.53 -5.35 13.31
C ARG A 273 1.09 -6.67 13.93
N ASN A 274 1.84 -7.71 13.69
CA ASN A 274 1.60 -9.03 14.29
C ASN A 274 1.61 -8.93 15.83
N GLY A 275 0.51 -9.36 16.46
CA GLY A 275 0.25 -9.26 17.89
C GLY A 275 -0.67 -8.10 18.30
N ASP A 276 -0.93 -7.14 17.41
CA ASP A 276 -1.83 -6.01 17.68
C ASP A 276 -3.28 -6.27 17.24
N GLU A 277 -3.60 -7.45 16.67
CA GLU A 277 -4.93 -7.80 16.15
C GLU A 277 -6.03 -7.69 17.22
N ASN A 278 -5.69 -8.02 18.45
CA ASN A 278 -6.63 -8.00 19.58
C ASN A 278 -6.42 -6.79 20.51
N SER A 279 -5.65 -5.79 20.09
CA SER A 279 -5.51 -4.57 20.86
C SER A 279 -6.85 -3.81 20.98
N ALA A 280 -7.02 -3.05 22.04
CA ALA A 280 -8.26 -2.28 22.25
C ALA A 280 -8.54 -1.32 21.10
N LYS A 281 -7.50 -0.67 20.55
CA LYS A 281 -7.58 0.24 19.39
C LYS A 281 -8.03 -0.50 18.14
N THR A 282 -7.41 -1.63 17.81
CA THR A 282 -7.76 -2.43 16.64
C THR A 282 -9.20 -2.92 16.71
N GLN A 283 -9.60 -3.44 17.87
CA GLN A 283 -10.96 -3.96 18.05
C GLN A 283 -12.03 -2.85 18.03
N ALA A 284 -11.73 -1.67 18.56
CA ALA A 284 -12.62 -0.51 18.46
C ALA A 284 -12.78 -0.06 16.99
N LEU A 285 -11.67 0.01 16.23
CA LEU A 285 -11.70 0.36 14.81
C LEU A 285 -12.53 -0.62 13.99
N ILE A 286 -12.29 -1.94 14.15
CA ILE A 286 -13.04 -3.00 13.44
C ILE A 286 -14.52 -2.91 13.76
N LYS A 287 -14.87 -2.83 15.06
CA LYS A 287 -16.27 -2.72 15.50
C LYS A 287 -16.98 -1.49 14.93
N ALA A 288 -16.29 -0.36 14.80
CA ALA A 288 -16.87 0.84 14.19
C ALA A 288 -17.09 0.67 12.68
N LEU A 289 -16.22 -0.08 12.00
CA LEU A 289 -16.29 -0.32 10.55
C LEU A 289 -17.31 -1.39 10.17
N GLU A 290 -17.47 -2.46 10.96
CA GLU A 290 -18.35 -3.58 10.66
C GLU A 290 -19.78 -3.32 11.16
N THR A 291 -20.45 -2.31 10.61
CA THR A 291 -21.80 -1.91 10.98
C THR A 291 -22.71 -1.80 9.74
N ASP A 292 -24.03 -1.99 9.95
CA ASP A 292 -25.01 -1.78 8.89
C ASP A 292 -24.99 -0.35 8.33
N ASP A 293 -24.65 0.64 9.15
CA ASP A 293 -24.54 2.04 8.72
C ASP A 293 -23.37 2.25 7.77
N VAL A 294 -22.22 1.61 8.02
CA VAL A 294 -21.05 1.62 7.10
C VAL A 294 -21.38 0.91 5.80
N LYS A 295 -22.05 -0.23 5.89
CA LYS A 295 -22.52 -0.96 4.70
C LYS A 295 -23.44 -0.11 3.83
N ASN A 296 -24.44 0.54 4.44
CA ASN A 296 -25.33 1.45 3.73
C ASN A 296 -24.59 2.65 3.14
N PHE A 297 -23.63 3.23 3.87
CA PHE A 297 -22.78 4.30 3.36
C PHE A 297 -22.00 3.87 2.12
N ILE A 298 -21.38 2.68 2.15
CA ILE A 298 -20.65 2.12 1.01
C ILE A 298 -21.58 1.94 -0.19
N ASP A 299 -22.72 1.30 0.00
CA ASP A 299 -23.68 1.00 -1.08
C ASP A 299 -24.23 2.29 -1.73
N GLU A 300 -24.60 3.27 -0.92
CA GLU A 300 -25.17 4.54 -1.39
C GLU A 300 -24.13 5.44 -2.08
N THR A 301 -22.87 5.43 -1.57
CA THR A 301 -21.81 6.31 -2.07
C THR A 301 -21.20 5.75 -3.35
N TYR A 302 -20.81 4.47 -3.33
CA TYR A 302 -19.99 3.90 -4.41
C TYR A 302 -20.76 3.06 -5.43
N LYS A 303 -22.03 2.73 -5.16
CA LYS A 303 -22.97 2.11 -6.14
C LYS A 303 -22.40 0.90 -6.86
N GLY A 304 -21.68 0.04 -6.13
CA GLY A 304 -21.09 -1.19 -6.64
C GLY A 304 -19.61 -1.07 -7.08
N ALA A 305 -19.03 0.13 -7.13
CA ALA A 305 -17.58 0.29 -7.30
C ALA A 305 -16.79 -0.15 -6.04
N VAL A 306 -17.45 -0.15 -4.89
CA VAL A 306 -16.99 -0.68 -3.61
C VAL A 306 -18.11 -1.52 -3.02
N VAL A 307 -17.81 -2.70 -2.51
CA VAL A 307 -18.78 -3.66 -1.99
C VAL A 307 -18.37 -4.09 -0.59
N ALA A 308 -19.21 -3.82 0.42
CA ALA A 308 -18.98 -4.31 1.78
C ALA A 308 -19.05 -5.84 1.82
N ILE A 309 -18.17 -6.49 2.59
CA ILE A 309 -18.05 -7.96 2.64
C ILE A 309 -18.11 -8.54 4.07
N PHE A 310 -18.45 -7.75 5.06
CA PHE A 310 -18.66 -8.17 6.46
C PHE A 310 -20.15 -8.36 6.80
#